data_9980af9b318dd3ed3a8ce25c625c06d0
#
_entry.id   9980af9b318dd3ed3a8ce25c625c06d0
#
_cell.length_a   1.000
_cell.length_b   1.000
_cell.length_c   1.000
_cell.angle_alpha   90.00
_cell.angle_beta   90.00
_cell.angle_gamma   90.00
#
_symmetry.space_group_name_H-M   'P 1'
#
loop_
_entity.id
_entity.type
_entity.pdbx_description
1 polymer ?
#
loop_
_entity_poly.entity_id
_entity_poly.type
_entity_poly.pdbx_seq_one_letter_code
_entity_poly.pdbx_strand_id
1 'polypeptide(L)'
;MPDIILPGPAGRIEARYQRQKAPNAPMALILHPHPQYGGTMNNPLVYDLYHRYHKLGCTVVRFNFRGVGRSQGSFDNGAGELSDAAAVLDWMSTLYPNPSYCWVAGISFGAWIGMQLLMRRPEITGFVSIAPQANLYDFAFLAPCPASGLFVHGTKDQVVPEADVQKLVDRLSAQKGIKITYVKIDGANHFFDNHQPEVLDIVEDYVKRRMASTDGGR
;
A
#
# COMPACT_ATOMS: atom_id res chain seq x y z
N MET A 1 9.32 13.77 -13.83
CA MET A 1 8.44 13.72 -12.66
C MET A 1 9.02 14.63 -11.62
N PRO A 2 8.29 15.59 -11.07
CA PRO A 2 8.85 16.49 -10.08
C PRO A 2 9.09 15.76 -8.76
N ASP A 3 10.26 15.98 -8.21
CA ASP A 3 10.55 15.75 -6.81
C ASP A 3 9.74 16.76 -6.02
N ILE A 4 8.99 16.27 -5.04
CA ILE A 4 8.30 17.15 -4.11
C ILE A 4 8.78 16.91 -2.69
N ILE A 5 8.76 17.95 -1.92
CA ILE A 5 9.02 17.92 -0.49
C ILE A 5 7.74 18.36 0.20
N LEU A 6 7.22 17.50 1.05
CA LEU A 6 6.01 17.74 1.83
C LEU A 6 6.37 18.03 3.28
N PRO A 7 5.59 18.88 3.98
CA PRO A 7 5.69 18.96 5.42
C PRO A 7 5.16 17.67 6.05
N GLY A 8 5.89 17.13 7.00
CA GLY A 8 5.51 15.94 7.76
C GLY A 8 5.70 16.11 9.26
N PRO A 9 5.24 15.16 10.07
CA PRO A 9 5.29 15.26 11.53
C PRO A 9 6.70 15.32 12.11
N ALA A 10 7.69 14.71 11.45
CA ALA A 10 9.10 14.73 11.85
C ALA A 10 9.94 15.67 10.98
N GLY A 11 9.32 16.57 10.23
CA GLY A 11 9.99 17.49 9.30
C GLY A 11 9.65 17.18 7.85
N ARG A 12 10.61 17.33 6.93
CA ARG A 12 10.37 17.15 5.49
C ARG A 12 10.15 15.68 5.14
N ILE A 13 9.21 15.43 4.21
CA ILE A 13 8.98 14.14 3.57
C ILE A 13 9.32 14.26 2.08
N GLU A 14 10.24 13.44 1.60
CA GLU A 14 10.58 13.33 0.19
C GLU A 14 9.57 12.42 -0.51
N ALA A 15 8.97 12.92 -1.59
CA ALA A 15 7.97 12.19 -2.34
C ALA A 15 8.08 12.36 -3.86
N ARG A 16 7.44 11.47 -4.58
CA ARG A 16 7.18 11.53 -6.02
C ARG A 16 5.68 11.50 -6.25
N TYR A 17 5.22 12.37 -7.09
CA TYR A 17 3.82 12.58 -7.36
C TYR A 17 3.53 12.62 -8.85
N GLN A 18 2.47 11.95 -9.26
CA GLN A 18 2.02 11.98 -10.64
C GLN A 18 0.50 12.17 -10.68
N ARG A 19 0.11 13.30 -11.25
CA ARG A 19 -1.26 13.79 -11.28
C ARG A 19 -2.03 13.29 -12.49
N GLN A 20 -3.33 13.01 -12.31
CA GLN A 20 -4.31 12.92 -13.39
C GLN A 20 -5.04 14.25 -13.61
N LYS A 21 -5.58 14.45 -14.81
CA LYS A 21 -6.30 15.68 -15.16
C LYS A 21 -7.73 15.70 -14.63
N ALA A 22 -8.36 14.53 -14.51
CA ALA A 22 -9.75 14.43 -14.05
C ALA A 22 -9.87 14.86 -12.58
N PRO A 23 -10.83 15.70 -12.21
CA PRO A 23 -10.94 16.20 -10.83
C PRO A 23 -11.34 15.14 -9.80
N ASN A 24 -12.00 14.07 -10.26
CA ASN A 24 -12.41 12.91 -9.45
C ASN A 24 -11.57 11.67 -9.73
N ALA A 25 -10.36 11.83 -10.30
CA ALA A 25 -9.47 10.71 -10.55
C ALA A 25 -9.27 9.88 -9.28
N PRO A 26 -9.20 8.55 -9.37
CA PRO A 26 -8.85 7.73 -8.24
C PRO A 26 -7.46 8.10 -7.72
N MET A 27 -7.24 7.91 -6.42
CA MET A 27 -5.95 8.14 -5.77
C MET A 27 -5.29 6.84 -5.34
N ALA A 28 -3.96 6.82 -5.33
CA ALA A 28 -3.19 5.70 -4.81
C ALA A 28 -1.96 6.18 -4.02
N LEU A 29 -1.81 5.69 -2.80
CA LEU A 29 -0.65 5.89 -1.94
C LEU A 29 0.16 4.60 -1.89
N ILE A 30 1.45 4.66 -2.27
CA ILE A 30 2.34 3.50 -2.32
C ILE A 30 3.37 3.58 -1.20
N LEU A 31 3.44 2.53 -0.37
CA LEU A 31 4.27 2.45 0.83
C LEU A 31 5.39 1.42 0.65
N HIS A 32 6.63 1.85 0.88
CA HIS A 32 7.81 1.04 0.63
C HIS A 32 8.12 0.02 1.75
N PRO A 33 8.98 -1.00 1.49
CA PRO A 33 9.45 -1.95 2.48
C PRO A 33 10.18 -1.30 3.66
N HIS A 34 10.64 -2.12 4.60
CA HIS A 34 11.21 -1.69 5.88
C HIS A 34 12.37 -0.69 5.72
N PRO A 35 12.27 0.50 6.35
CA PRO A 35 13.27 1.58 6.21
C PRO A 35 14.70 1.16 6.57
N GLN A 36 14.85 0.41 7.66
CA GLN A 36 16.17 0.01 8.17
C GLN A 36 16.81 -1.16 7.41
N TYR A 37 16.04 -1.81 6.49
CA TYR A 37 16.55 -2.91 5.66
C TYR A 37 16.60 -2.53 4.18
N GLY A 38 16.94 -1.26 3.90
CA GLY A 38 17.13 -0.75 2.54
C GLY A 38 15.84 -0.40 1.80
N GLY A 39 14.70 -0.40 2.47
CA GLY A 39 13.43 0.04 1.89
C GLY A 39 13.46 1.54 1.57
N THR A 40 13.10 1.87 0.35
CA THR A 40 12.94 3.25 -0.14
C THR A 40 11.80 3.34 -1.14
N MET A 41 11.31 4.54 -1.42
CA MET A 41 10.33 4.76 -2.48
C MET A 41 10.86 4.39 -3.87
N ASN A 42 12.17 4.18 -4.03
CA ASN A 42 12.81 3.75 -5.29
C ASN A 42 13.03 2.23 -5.36
N ASN A 43 12.54 1.46 -4.40
CA ASN A 43 12.47 0.00 -4.53
C ASN A 43 11.80 -0.36 -5.88
N PRO A 44 12.33 -1.29 -6.67
CA PRO A 44 11.81 -1.59 -8.02
C PRO A 44 10.30 -1.84 -8.06
N LEU A 45 9.78 -2.68 -7.15
CA LEU A 45 8.36 -2.99 -7.12
C LEU A 45 7.49 -1.77 -6.72
N VAL A 46 7.97 -0.90 -5.80
CA VAL A 46 7.30 0.37 -5.46
C VAL A 46 7.27 1.30 -6.67
N TYR A 47 8.40 1.40 -7.39
CA TYR A 47 8.51 2.21 -8.59
C TYR A 47 7.54 1.75 -9.67
N ASP A 48 7.50 0.46 -9.95
CA ASP A 48 6.65 -0.10 -10.99
C ASP A 48 5.16 -0.05 -10.62
N LEU A 49 4.80 -0.31 -9.37
CA LEU A 49 3.42 -0.09 -8.87
C LEU A 49 2.96 1.36 -9.08
N TYR A 50 3.82 2.32 -8.75
CA TYR A 50 3.52 3.73 -8.96
C TYR A 50 3.18 4.03 -10.42
N HIS A 51 3.93 3.47 -11.37
CA HIS A 51 3.66 3.65 -12.79
C HIS A 51 2.41 2.90 -13.26
N ARG A 52 2.16 1.69 -12.72
CA ARG A 52 0.96 0.91 -13.05
C ARG A 52 -0.31 1.62 -12.57
N TYR A 53 -0.34 2.10 -11.33
CA TYR A 53 -1.48 2.86 -10.83
C TYR A 53 -1.72 4.14 -11.64
N HIS A 54 -0.66 4.85 -12.03
CA HIS A 54 -0.82 6.03 -12.89
C HIS A 54 -1.40 5.68 -14.27
N LYS A 55 -0.93 4.60 -14.89
CA LYS A 55 -1.44 4.09 -16.17
C LYS A 55 -2.92 3.68 -16.07
N LEU A 56 -3.35 3.20 -14.91
CA LEU A 56 -4.74 2.89 -14.60
C LEU A 56 -5.63 4.12 -14.36
N GLY A 57 -5.09 5.32 -14.51
CA GLY A 57 -5.84 6.57 -14.32
C GLY A 57 -5.81 7.12 -12.89
N CYS A 58 -5.00 6.55 -12.01
CA CYS A 58 -4.87 7.06 -10.64
C CYS A 58 -3.92 8.27 -10.58
N THR A 59 -4.27 9.27 -9.77
CA THR A 59 -3.29 10.17 -9.18
C THR A 59 -2.53 9.39 -8.12
N VAL A 60 -1.21 9.36 -8.21
CA VAL A 60 -0.40 8.46 -7.40
C VAL A 60 0.76 9.18 -6.70
N VAL A 61 1.02 8.77 -5.45
CA VAL A 61 2.16 9.23 -4.65
C VAL A 61 2.91 8.02 -4.12
N ARG A 62 4.23 8.10 -4.16
CA ARG A 62 5.17 7.29 -3.39
C ARG A 62 6.12 8.21 -2.64
N PHE A 63 6.53 7.85 -1.45
CA PHE A 63 7.36 8.70 -0.61
C PHE A 63 8.34 7.87 0.23
N ASN A 64 9.36 8.52 0.74
CA ASN A 64 10.28 7.94 1.71
C ASN A 64 9.76 8.18 3.13
N PHE A 65 9.61 7.11 3.91
CA PHE A 65 9.37 7.23 5.35
C PHE A 65 10.51 8.02 6.03
N ARG A 66 10.25 8.50 7.23
CA ARG A 66 11.24 9.24 8.04
C ARG A 66 12.57 8.51 8.13
N GLY A 67 13.67 9.25 8.08
CA GLY A 67 15.03 8.73 8.12
C GLY A 67 15.50 8.07 6.82
N VAL A 68 14.70 8.07 5.74
CA VAL A 68 15.05 7.52 4.44
C VAL A 68 15.25 8.62 3.41
N GLY A 69 16.32 8.56 2.65
CA GLY A 69 16.61 9.53 1.58
C GLY A 69 16.68 10.95 2.14
N ARG A 70 15.83 11.83 1.61
CA ARG A 70 15.76 13.25 2.05
C ARG A 70 14.65 13.48 3.08
N SER A 71 13.92 12.45 3.50
CA SER A 71 12.94 12.55 4.58
C SER A 71 13.62 12.70 5.93
N GLN A 72 13.18 13.67 6.72
CA GLN A 72 13.70 13.95 8.05
C GLN A 72 13.14 13.00 9.11
N GLY A 73 13.74 13.07 10.30
CA GLY A 73 13.41 12.19 11.42
C GLY A 73 14.22 10.90 11.42
N SER A 74 13.80 9.96 12.24
CA SER A 74 14.39 8.61 12.37
C SER A 74 13.29 7.58 12.49
N PHE A 75 13.62 6.32 12.17
CA PHE A 75 12.70 5.19 12.31
C PHE A 75 12.07 5.15 13.71
N ASP A 76 10.75 5.00 13.77
CA ASP A 76 9.94 5.08 15.01
C ASP A 76 9.02 3.87 15.17
N ASN A 77 9.50 2.70 14.82
CA ASN A 77 8.84 1.41 15.02
C ASN A 77 7.39 1.35 14.50
N GLY A 78 7.11 2.11 13.46
CA GLY A 78 5.81 2.16 12.78
C GLY A 78 4.90 3.30 13.20
N ALA A 79 4.98 3.82 14.41
CA ALA A 79 4.10 4.90 14.86
C ALA A 79 4.35 6.19 14.08
N GLY A 80 5.62 6.54 13.94
CA GLY A 80 6.03 7.69 13.15
C GLY A 80 5.79 7.51 11.66
N GLU A 81 6.11 6.34 11.11
CA GLU A 81 5.89 6.00 9.69
C GLU A 81 4.40 6.05 9.32
N LEU A 82 3.53 5.63 10.23
CA LEU A 82 2.08 5.77 10.07
C LEU A 82 1.65 7.25 10.03
N SER A 83 2.24 8.07 10.89
CA SER A 83 1.98 9.52 10.91
C SER A 83 2.47 10.20 9.64
N ASP A 84 3.62 9.76 9.08
CA ASP A 84 4.12 10.23 7.79
C ASP A 84 3.15 9.86 6.65
N ALA A 85 2.68 8.61 6.61
CA ALA A 85 1.71 8.15 5.61
C ALA A 85 0.38 8.92 5.70
N ALA A 86 -0.10 9.22 6.92
CA ALA A 86 -1.27 10.03 7.13
C ALA A 86 -1.08 11.47 6.61
N ALA A 87 0.05 12.09 6.89
CA ALA A 87 0.35 13.44 6.40
C ALA A 87 0.41 13.51 4.86
N VAL A 88 0.98 12.49 4.21
CA VAL A 88 1.00 12.41 2.74
C VAL A 88 -0.42 12.22 2.19
N LEU A 89 -1.25 11.38 2.82
CA LEU A 89 -2.64 11.19 2.41
C LEU A 89 -3.47 12.47 2.60
N ASP A 90 -3.27 13.20 3.71
CA ASP A 90 -3.89 14.52 3.94
C ASP A 90 -3.55 15.50 2.82
N TRP A 91 -2.26 15.57 2.46
CA TRP A 91 -1.83 16.42 1.35
C TRP A 91 -2.50 16.01 0.03
N MET A 92 -2.59 14.71 -0.28
CA MET A 92 -3.31 14.23 -1.47
C MET A 92 -4.77 14.67 -1.44
N SER A 93 -5.44 14.56 -0.29
CA SER A 93 -6.85 14.92 -0.11
C SER A 93 -7.11 16.41 -0.29
N THR A 94 -6.14 17.27 0.00
CA THR A 94 -6.26 18.72 -0.31
C THR A 94 -6.30 19.01 -1.81
N LEU A 95 -5.63 18.17 -2.60
CA LEU A 95 -5.59 18.31 -4.07
C LEU A 95 -6.78 17.63 -4.77
N TYR A 96 -7.28 16.54 -4.16
CA TYR A 96 -8.38 15.71 -4.68
C TYR A 96 -9.36 15.38 -3.55
N PRO A 97 -10.26 16.30 -3.20
CA PRO A 97 -11.17 16.11 -2.05
C PRO A 97 -12.24 15.03 -2.28
N ASN A 98 -12.53 14.69 -3.54
CA ASN A 98 -13.56 13.70 -3.90
C ASN A 98 -13.04 12.70 -4.95
N PRO A 99 -12.07 11.86 -4.61
CA PRO A 99 -11.59 10.84 -5.54
C PRO A 99 -12.66 9.76 -5.71
N SER A 100 -12.78 9.20 -6.92
CA SER A 100 -13.69 8.07 -7.17
C SER A 100 -13.29 6.81 -6.41
N TYR A 101 -11.99 6.63 -6.16
CA TYR A 101 -11.39 5.58 -5.32
C TYR A 101 -10.17 6.12 -4.58
N CYS A 102 -9.92 5.62 -3.38
CA CYS A 102 -8.69 5.88 -2.64
C CYS A 102 -8.04 4.54 -2.28
N TRP A 103 -6.88 4.28 -2.88
CA TRP A 103 -6.10 3.07 -2.69
C TRP A 103 -4.92 3.29 -1.76
N VAL A 104 -4.66 2.31 -0.90
CA VAL A 104 -3.36 2.16 -0.24
C VAL A 104 -2.73 0.85 -0.70
N ALA A 105 -1.50 0.91 -1.21
CA ALA A 105 -0.73 -0.25 -1.59
C ALA A 105 0.59 -0.26 -0.82
N GLY A 106 0.90 -1.36 -0.16
CA GLY A 106 2.11 -1.48 0.65
C GLY A 106 2.82 -2.79 0.44
N ILE A 107 4.15 -2.78 0.63
CA ILE A 107 5.01 -3.93 0.49
C ILE A 107 5.68 -4.20 1.84
N SER A 108 5.59 -5.44 2.34
CA SER A 108 6.26 -5.88 3.55
C SER A 108 5.89 -5.02 4.77
N PHE A 109 6.82 -4.27 5.35
CA PHE A 109 6.56 -3.28 6.40
C PHE A 109 5.53 -2.21 5.94
N GLY A 110 5.65 -1.72 4.70
CA GLY A 110 4.69 -0.77 4.13
C GLY A 110 3.27 -1.35 4.04
N ALA A 111 3.12 -2.66 3.88
CA ALA A 111 1.83 -3.32 3.92
C ALA A 111 1.20 -3.21 5.32
N TRP A 112 1.97 -3.43 6.39
CA TRP A 112 1.50 -3.27 7.77
C TRP A 112 1.11 -1.82 8.09
N ILE A 113 1.94 -0.84 7.68
CA ILE A 113 1.60 0.58 7.83
C ILE A 113 0.32 0.92 7.05
N GLY A 114 0.19 0.44 5.81
CA GLY A 114 -1.00 0.66 4.99
C GLY A 114 -2.29 0.12 5.62
N MET A 115 -2.23 -1.05 6.25
CA MET A 115 -3.37 -1.63 6.95
C MET A 115 -3.74 -0.85 8.22
N GLN A 116 -2.75 -0.30 8.94
CA GLN A 116 -3.01 0.59 10.08
C GLN A 116 -3.64 1.92 9.61
N LEU A 117 -3.16 2.47 8.49
CA LEU A 117 -3.71 3.68 7.90
C LEU A 117 -5.17 3.46 7.48
N LEU A 118 -5.46 2.33 6.82
CA LEU A 118 -6.81 1.92 6.42
C LEU A 118 -7.81 1.96 7.59
N MET A 119 -7.39 1.51 8.76
CA MET A 119 -8.25 1.50 9.96
C MET A 119 -8.56 2.89 10.52
N ARG A 120 -7.80 3.90 10.15
CA ARG A 120 -7.89 5.28 10.68
C ARG A 120 -8.42 6.27 9.66
N ARG A 121 -8.52 5.85 8.39
CA ARG A 121 -8.82 6.73 7.26
C ARG A 121 -9.98 6.15 6.45
N PRO A 122 -11.22 6.57 6.77
CA PRO A 122 -12.43 6.02 6.14
C PRO A 122 -12.55 6.36 4.65
N GLU A 123 -11.77 7.33 4.15
CA GLU A 123 -11.68 7.64 2.73
C GLU A 123 -10.97 6.56 1.92
N ILE A 124 -10.17 5.69 2.54
CA ILE A 124 -9.51 4.58 1.85
C ILE A 124 -10.55 3.50 1.53
N THR A 125 -10.79 3.28 0.25
CA THR A 125 -11.84 2.39 -0.25
C THR A 125 -11.33 1.01 -0.69
N GLY A 126 -10.02 0.84 -0.77
CA GLY A 126 -9.42 -0.44 -1.12
C GLY A 126 -7.93 -0.50 -0.80
N PHE A 127 -7.41 -1.72 -0.66
CA PHE A 127 -6.01 -1.93 -0.35
C PHE A 127 -5.37 -3.04 -1.20
N VAL A 128 -4.04 -2.95 -1.33
CA VAL A 128 -3.16 -4.00 -1.86
C VAL A 128 -2.02 -4.23 -0.88
N SER A 129 -1.93 -5.41 -0.34
CA SER A 129 -0.96 -5.82 0.68
C SER A 129 -0.05 -6.91 0.11
N ILE A 130 1.21 -6.57 -0.16
CA ILE A 130 2.19 -7.44 -0.79
C ILE A 130 3.21 -7.90 0.25
N ALA A 131 3.36 -9.22 0.41
CA ALA A 131 4.23 -9.85 1.40
C ALA A 131 4.12 -9.23 2.81
N PRO A 132 2.90 -9.10 3.38
CA PRO A 132 2.72 -8.48 4.69
C PRO A 132 3.45 -9.27 5.77
N GLN A 133 4.14 -8.59 6.68
CA GLN A 133 4.95 -9.21 7.73
C GLN A 133 4.07 -9.74 8.91
N ALA A 134 3.17 -10.68 8.61
CA ALA A 134 2.19 -11.21 9.55
C ALA A 134 2.79 -12.05 10.69
N ASN A 135 4.04 -12.47 10.57
CA ASN A 135 4.79 -13.16 11.61
C ASN A 135 5.54 -12.21 12.57
N LEU A 136 5.77 -10.96 12.14
CA LEU A 136 6.55 -9.97 12.91
C LEU A 136 5.68 -8.89 13.55
N TYR A 137 4.58 -8.54 12.91
CA TYR A 137 3.68 -7.49 13.36
C TYR A 137 2.28 -8.04 13.63
N ASP A 138 1.63 -7.44 14.62
CA ASP A 138 0.23 -7.77 14.92
C ASP A 138 -0.70 -7.11 13.90
N PHE A 139 -1.63 -7.89 13.35
CA PHE A 139 -2.73 -7.46 12.48
C PHE A 139 -4.10 -7.64 13.13
N ALA A 140 -4.16 -7.88 14.46
CA ALA A 140 -5.42 -8.10 15.17
C ALA A 140 -6.35 -6.88 15.13
N PHE A 141 -5.79 -5.68 14.93
CA PHE A 141 -6.55 -4.45 14.78
C PHE A 141 -7.51 -4.44 13.56
N LEU A 142 -7.34 -5.35 12.59
CA LEU A 142 -8.21 -5.49 11.40
C LEU A 142 -9.51 -6.26 11.67
N ALA A 143 -10.09 -6.07 12.85
CA ALA A 143 -11.35 -6.70 13.20
C ALA A 143 -12.32 -5.66 13.83
N PRO A 144 -13.26 -5.09 13.03
CA PRO A 144 -13.56 -5.38 11.63
C PRO A 144 -12.66 -4.63 10.63
N CYS A 145 -12.29 -5.28 9.52
CA CYS A 145 -11.60 -4.63 8.41
C CYS A 145 -12.61 -3.78 7.60
N PRO A 146 -12.32 -2.49 7.34
CA PRO A 146 -13.31 -1.58 6.77
C PRO A 146 -13.45 -1.67 5.24
N ALA A 147 -12.53 -2.35 4.53
CA ALA A 147 -12.54 -2.40 3.08
C ALA A 147 -12.12 -3.75 2.52
N SER A 148 -12.62 -4.05 1.32
CA SER A 148 -12.15 -5.19 0.52
C SER A 148 -10.75 -4.93 -0.05
N GLY A 149 -9.95 -5.99 -0.22
CA GLY A 149 -8.60 -5.82 -0.71
C GLY A 149 -7.95 -7.07 -1.26
N LEU A 150 -6.70 -6.89 -1.71
CA LEU A 150 -5.86 -7.92 -2.29
C LEU A 150 -4.65 -8.18 -1.39
N PHE A 151 -4.39 -9.46 -1.11
CA PHE A 151 -3.11 -9.94 -0.60
C PHE A 151 -2.37 -10.70 -1.71
N VAL A 152 -1.06 -10.42 -1.84
CA VAL A 152 -0.15 -11.16 -2.72
C VAL A 152 1.02 -11.67 -1.89
N HIS A 153 1.35 -12.96 -2.02
CA HIS A 153 2.43 -13.56 -1.23
C HIS A 153 3.16 -14.65 -2.01
N GLY A 154 4.45 -14.80 -1.76
CA GLY A 154 5.28 -15.82 -2.37
C GLY A 154 5.29 -17.13 -1.57
N THR A 155 5.15 -18.29 -2.24
CA THR A 155 5.11 -19.60 -1.54
C THR A 155 6.46 -20.02 -0.97
N LYS A 156 7.58 -19.39 -1.43
CA LYS A 156 8.94 -19.62 -0.92
C LYS A 156 9.51 -18.41 -0.18
N ASP A 157 8.62 -17.58 0.39
CA ASP A 157 9.03 -16.47 1.25
C ASP A 157 9.68 -17.02 2.53
N GLN A 158 10.98 -16.73 2.72
CA GLN A 158 11.77 -17.17 3.88
C GLN A 158 11.76 -16.13 5.01
N VAL A 159 11.29 -14.92 4.76
CA VAL A 159 11.15 -13.84 5.76
C VAL A 159 9.81 -13.95 6.48
N VAL A 160 8.75 -14.18 5.71
CA VAL A 160 7.39 -14.33 6.22
C VAL A 160 6.81 -15.66 5.73
N PRO A 161 6.67 -16.65 6.62
CA PRO A 161 6.07 -17.92 6.27
C PRO A 161 4.66 -17.74 5.68
N GLU A 162 4.38 -18.40 4.56
CA GLU A 162 3.08 -18.30 3.87
C GLU A 162 1.91 -18.65 4.81
N ALA A 163 2.11 -19.62 5.70
CA ALA A 163 1.10 -20.03 6.67
C ALA A 163 0.63 -18.90 7.62
N ASP A 164 1.48 -17.92 7.92
CA ASP A 164 1.10 -16.81 8.79
C ASP A 164 0.25 -15.78 8.04
N VAL A 165 0.53 -15.56 6.75
CA VAL A 165 -0.32 -14.74 5.87
C VAL A 165 -1.64 -15.44 5.59
N GLN A 166 -1.65 -16.77 5.39
CA GLN A 166 -2.88 -17.55 5.23
C GLN A 166 -3.81 -17.39 6.44
N LYS A 167 -3.28 -17.52 7.68
CA LYS A 167 -4.06 -17.30 8.90
C LYS A 167 -4.68 -15.89 8.97
N LEU A 168 -3.90 -14.87 8.59
CA LEU A 168 -4.40 -13.50 8.51
C LEU A 168 -5.55 -13.38 7.51
N VAL A 169 -5.36 -13.91 6.29
CA VAL A 169 -6.36 -13.88 5.22
C VAL A 169 -7.63 -14.64 5.63
N ASP A 170 -7.51 -15.82 6.22
CA ASP A 170 -8.66 -16.63 6.67
C ASP A 170 -9.50 -15.87 7.70
N ARG A 171 -8.83 -15.22 8.67
CA ARG A 171 -9.51 -14.39 9.68
C ARG A 171 -10.26 -13.21 9.05
N LEU A 172 -9.66 -12.55 8.06
CA LEU A 172 -10.31 -11.42 7.38
C LEU A 172 -11.44 -11.88 6.47
N SER A 173 -11.26 -13.00 5.76
CA SER A 173 -12.26 -13.55 4.85
C SER A 173 -13.52 -14.07 5.55
N ALA A 174 -13.43 -14.38 6.84
CA ALA A 174 -14.57 -14.75 7.66
C ALA A 174 -15.50 -13.56 7.99
N GLN A 175 -15.07 -12.33 7.75
CA GLN A 175 -15.84 -11.13 8.04
C GLN A 175 -16.90 -10.88 6.95
N LYS A 176 -18.08 -10.42 7.38
CA LYS A 176 -19.17 -10.04 6.46
C LYS A 176 -18.93 -8.64 5.91
N GLY A 177 -19.41 -8.40 4.68
CA GLY A 177 -19.42 -7.07 4.06
C GLY A 177 -18.14 -6.70 3.32
N ILE A 178 -17.08 -7.51 3.42
CA ILE A 178 -15.83 -7.33 2.65
C ILE A 178 -15.49 -8.60 1.87
N LYS A 179 -14.71 -8.41 0.80
CA LYS A 179 -14.14 -9.50 0.00
C LYS A 179 -12.63 -9.40 0.02
N ILE A 180 -11.98 -10.40 0.57
CA ILE A 180 -10.53 -10.54 0.53
C ILE A 180 -10.16 -11.45 -0.64
N THR A 181 -9.30 -10.94 -1.53
CA THR A 181 -8.67 -11.73 -2.59
C THR A 181 -7.26 -12.08 -2.12
N TYR A 182 -6.89 -13.35 -2.18
CA TYR A 182 -5.54 -13.81 -1.86
C TYR A 182 -4.94 -14.53 -3.05
N VAL A 183 -3.78 -14.09 -3.49
CA VAL A 183 -3.04 -14.70 -4.59
C VAL A 183 -1.66 -15.13 -4.09
N LYS A 184 -1.37 -16.42 -4.24
CA LYS A 184 -0.06 -17.00 -3.95
C LYS A 184 0.72 -17.14 -5.25
N ILE A 185 1.96 -16.65 -5.27
CA ILE A 185 2.87 -16.80 -6.41
C ILE A 185 3.81 -17.95 -6.10
N ASP A 186 3.66 -19.04 -6.86
CA ASP A 186 4.46 -20.23 -6.64
C ASP A 186 5.95 -19.98 -6.91
N GLY A 187 6.79 -20.44 -5.99
CA GLY A 187 8.23 -20.29 -6.07
C GLY A 187 8.77 -18.89 -5.74
N ALA A 188 7.92 -17.88 -5.57
CA ALA A 188 8.37 -16.52 -5.27
C ALA A 188 8.88 -16.40 -3.82
N ASN A 189 9.98 -15.66 -3.66
CA ASN A 189 10.53 -15.27 -2.36
C ASN A 189 9.94 -13.93 -1.88
N HIS A 190 10.40 -13.42 -0.72
CA HIS A 190 9.94 -12.18 -0.11
C HIS A 190 10.09 -10.94 -1.01
N PHE A 191 11.10 -10.92 -1.85
CA PHE A 191 11.43 -9.80 -2.73
C PHE A 191 10.82 -9.94 -4.14
N PHE A 192 10.15 -11.06 -4.40
CA PHE A 192 9.60 -11.43 -5.71
C PHE A 192 10.64 -11.41 -6.83
N ASP A 193 11.87 -11.81 -6.52
CA ASP A 193 12.92 -11.94 -7.53
C ASP A 193 12.42 -12.82 -8.69
N ASN A 194 12.54 -12.31 -9.93
CA ASN A 194 12.00 -12.91 -11.16
C ASN A 194 10.46 -13.02 -11.25
N HIS A 195 9.70 -12.60 -10.22
CA HIS A 195 8.23 -12.66 -10.21
C HIS A 195 7.57 -11.28 -10.13
N GLN A 196 8.36 -10.19 -10.15
CA GLN A 196 7.80 -8.82 -10.08
C GLN A 196 6.78 -8.52 -11.20
N PRO A 197 6.99 -8.92 -12.46
CA PRO A 197 5.98 -8.73 -13.50
C PRO A 197 4.64 -9.40 -13.17
N GLU A 198 4.67 -10.62 -12.63
CA GLU A 198 3.47 -11.35 -12.22
C GLU A 198 2.72 -10.64 -11.10
N VAL A 199 3.44 -10.13 -10.07
CA VAL A 199 2.83 -9.31 -9.00
C VAL A 199 2.13 -8.09 -9.59
N LEU A 200 2.79 -7.38 -10.52
CA LEU A 200 2.25 -6.17 -11.15
C LEU A 200 0.99 -6.47 -11.96
N ASP A 201 0.97 -7.56 -12.72
CA ASP A 201 -0.18 -7.97 -13.52
C ASP A 201 -1.37 -8.37 -12.63
N ILE A 202 -1.12 -9.12 -11.54
CA ILE A 202 -2.14 -9.46 -10.53
C ILE A 202 -2.76 -8.19 -9.92
N VAL A 203 -1.92 -7.23 -9.52
CA VAL A 203 -2.39 -5.96 -8.94
C VAL A 203 -3.18 -5.15 -9.97
N GLU A 204 -2.67 -5.03 -11.19
CA GLU A 204 -3.33 -4.30 -12.28
C GLU A 204 -4.73 -4.87 -12.56
N ASP A 205 -4.84 -6.18 -12.70
CA ASP A 205 -6.12 -6.86 -12.96
C ASP A 205 -7.10 -6.71 -11.80
N TYR A 206 -6.63 -6.80 -10.56
CA TYR A 206 -7.46 -6.58 -9.39
C TYR A 206 -8.00 -5.16 -9.34
N VAL A 207 -7.13 -4.17 -9.46
CA VAL A 207 -7.50 -2.75 -9.40
C VAL A 207 -8.46 -2.37 -10.53
N LYS A 208 -8.21 -2.83 -11.78
CA LYS A 208 -9.12 -2.62 -12.92
C LYS A 208 -10.52 -3.16 -12.63
N ARG A 209 -10.62 -4.41 -12.18
CA ARG A 209 -11.92 -5.05 -11.86
C ARG A 209 -12.66 -4.30 -10.76
N ARG A 210 -11.97 -3.85 -9.73
CA ARG A 210 -12.56 -3.11 -8.61
C ARG A 210 -13.06 -1.73 -9.03
N MET A 211 -12.32 -1.01 -9.87
CA MET A 211 -12.73 0.31 -10.37
C MET A 211 -13.85 0.22 -11.42
N ALA A 212 -13.91 -0.87 -12.20
CA ALA A 212 -14.95 -1.10 -13.19
C ALA A 212 -16.27 -1.60 -12.57
N SER A 213 -16.22 -2.25 -11.41
CA SER A 213 -17.45 -2.64 -10.71
C SER A 213 -18.10 -1.39 -10.14
N THR A 214 -19.20 -0.95 -10.75
CA THR A 214 -20.07 0.15 -10.30
C THR A 214 -20.74 -0.13 -8.95
N ASP A 215 -20.63 -1.33 -8.43
CA ASP A 215 -20.97 -1.68 -7.06
C ASP A 215 -19.87 -1.21 -6.11
N GLY A 216 -19.76 0.08 -5.96
CA GLY A 216 -19.15 0.74 -4.80
C GLY A 216 -20.00 0.40 -3.58
N GLY A 217 -19.98 -0.86 -3.16
CA GLY A 217 -20.53 -1.24 -1.87
C GLY A 217 -19.73 -0.54 -0.78
N ARG A 218 -20.29 0.52 -0.23
CA ARG A 218 -20.05 0.96 1.13
C ARG A 218 -20.57 -0.10 2.07
#